data_c7aa67c83d6a1ae7fe14178c337f9bad
#
_entry.id   c7aa67c83d6a1ae7fe14178c337f9bad
#
_cell.length_a   1.000
_cell.length_b   1.000
_cell.length_c   1.000
_cell.angle_alpha   90.00
_cell.angle_beta   90.00
_cell.angle_gamma   90.00
#
_symmetry.space_group_name_H-M   'P 1'
#
loop_
_entity.id
_entity.type
_entity.pdbx_description
1 polymer ?
#
loop_
_entity_poly.entity_id
_entity_poly.type
_entity_poly.pdbx_seq_one_letter_code
_entity_poly.pdbx_strand_id
1 'polypeptide(L)'
;YAMLTNKYKFKLRVDGEEHKLTRDALMTHVRKADASLRAQAYQELYRVYAEEGLVLAQVYTHLVRDWHEEQIKLRGYTSPIAVRNLRNDIPNEVAETLLQVCRENAHVFQRWLRVKAGLLEMDKLRRYDIYAPLSSAEHKYPYAEAVALVLDTFEEFSPQVAAAARRVFDD
;
A
#
# COMPACT_ATOMS: atom_id res chain seq x y z
N TYR A 1 6.38 6.71 -16.20
CA TYR A 1 5.26 6.63 -15.27
C TYR A 1 5.50 7.49 -14.04
N ALA A 2 6.53 7.21 -13.24
CA ALA A 2 6.82 7.93 -11.99
C ALA A 2 6.94 9.46 -12.18
N MET A 3 7.66 9.93 -13.20
CA MET A 3 7.79 11.35 -13.50
C MET A 3 6.45 12.04 -13.81
N LEU A 4 5.51 11.32 -14.42
CA LEU A 4 4.17 11.83 -14.70
C LEU A 4 3.34 11.90 -13.41
N THR A 5 3.26 10.80 -12.66
CA THR A 5 2.41 10.70 -11.47
C THR A 5 2.91 11.55 -10.30
N ASN A 6 4.21 11.81 -10.20
CA ASN A 6 4.78 12.70 -9.18
C ASN A 6 4.36 14.18 -9.33
N LYS A 7 3.86 14.56 -10.51
CA LYS A 7 3.31 15.91 -10.74
C LYS A 7 1.89 16.07 -10.23
N TYR A 8 1.19 14.98 -9.98
CA TYR A 8 -0.20 15.04 -9.55
C TYR A 8 -0.33 15.71 -8.19
N LYS A 9 -1.33 16.57 -8.07
CA LYS A 9 -1.71 17.22 -6.83
C LYS A 9 -3.13 16.85 -6.49
N PHE A 10 -3.34 16.53 -5.25
CA PHE A 10 -4.60 16.07 -4.71
C PHE A 10 -5.13 17.14 -3.75
N LYS A 11 -6.43 17.43 -3.83
CA LYS A 11 -7.07 18.41 -2.98
C LYS A 11 -7.86 17.71 -1.89
N LEU A 12 -7.64 18.08 -0.66
CA LEU A 12 -8.37 17.55 0.48
C LEU A 12 -8.73 18.69 1.42
N ARG A 13 -9.99 18.70 1.87
CA ARG A 13 -10.43 19.65 2.90
C ARG A 13 -10.27 19.01 4.27
N VAL A 14 -9.41 19.61 5.11
CA VAL A 14 -9.17 19.19 6.49
C VAL A 14 -9.43 20.39 7.39
N ASP A 15 -10.24 20.22 8.43
CA ASP A 15 -10.60 21.28 9.39
C ASP A 15 -11.13 22.58 8.72
N GLY A 16 -11.82 22.43 7.58
CA GLY A 16 -12.41 23.54 6.83
C GLY A 16 -11.47 24.18 5.80
N GLU A 17 -10.19 23.88 5.79
CA GLU A 17 -9.18 24.40 4.86
C GLU A 17 -8.88 23.42 3.71
N GLU A 18 -8.70 23.94 2.49
CA GLU A 18 -8.30 23.14 1.33
C GLU A 18 -6.77 23.03 1.26
N HIS A 19 -6.27 21.80 1.32
CA HIS A 19 -4.84 21.49 1.19
C HIS A 19 -4.54 20.86 -0.17
N LYS A 20 -3.41 21.27 -0.78
CA LYS A 20 -2.84 20.59 -1.96
C LYS A 20 -1.77 19.62 -1.50
N LEU A 21 -2.01 18.33 -1.69
CA LEU A 21 -1.19 17.26 -1.15
C LEU A 21 -0.48 16.47 -2.25
N THR A 22 0.64 15.86 -1.90
CA THR A 22 1.22 14.75 -2.67
C THR A 22 0.37 13.49 -2.46
N ARG A 23 0.58 12.45 -3.29
CA ARG A 23 -0.09 11.17 -3.11
C ARG A 23 0.15 10.59 -1.72
N ASP A 24 1.37 10.60 -1.25
CA ASP A 24 1.74 9.99 0.03
C ASP A 24 1.14 10.76 1.21
N ALA A 25 1.16 12.08 1.17
CA ALA A 25 0.47 12.92 2.16
C ALA A 25 -1.05 12.66 2.16
N LEU A 26 -1.69 12.53 0.99
CA LEU A 26 -3.10 12.16 0.89
C LEU A 26 -3.39 10.81 1.54
N MET A 27 -2.53 9.82 1.29
CA MET A 27 -2.72 8.45 1.80
C MET A 27 -2.62 8.33 3.32
N THR A 28 -2.01 9.29 4.02
CA THR A 28 -2.04 9.33 5.49
C THR A 28 -3.46 9.52 6.02
N HIS A 29 -4.28 10.29 5.30
CA HIS A 29 -5.67 10.55 5.67
C HIS A 29 -6.61 9.35 5.47
N VAL A 30 -6.27 8.41 4.58
CA VAL A 30 -7.01 7.14 4.39
C VAL A 30 -6.94 6.23 5.63
N ARG A 31 -6.01 6.49 6.54
CA ARG A 31 -5.82 5.71 7.78
C ARG A 31 -6.32 6.42 9.04
N LYS A 32 -6.96 7.58 8.91
CA LYS A 32 -7.50 8.34 10.05
C LYS A 32 -8.79 7.71 10.59
N ALA A 33 -9.11 8.01 11.85
CA ALA A 33 -10.34 7.53 12.50
C ALA A 33 -11.62 8.08 11.85
N ASP A 34 -11.58 9.32 11.34
CA ASP A 34 -12.71 9.95 10.66
C ASP A 34 -13.05 9.26 9.34
N ALA A 35 -14.22 8.63 9.29
CA ALA A 35 -14.73 7.89 8.14
C ALA A 35 -15.02 8.79 6.92
N SER A 36 -15.44 10.05 7.14
CA SER A 36 -15.69 11.01 6.08
C SER A 36 -14.39 11.46 5.43
N LEU A 37 -13.38 11.76 6.24
CA LEU A 37 -12.06 12.15 5.77
C LEU A 37 -11.38 11.01 4.97
N ARG A 38 -11.50 9.76 5.44
CA ARG A 38 -11.03 8.59 4.68
C ARG A 38 -11.70 8.49 3.32
N ALA A 39 -13.03 8.68 3.29
CA ALA A 39 -13.79 8.63 2.05
C ALA A 39 -13.35 9.71 1.06
N GLN A 40 -13.24 10.96 1.52
CA GLN A 40 -12.83 12.10 0.69
C GLN A 40 -11.41 11.88 0.12
N ALA A 41 -10.46 11.45 0.95
CA ALA A 41 -9.10 11.18 0.51
C ALA A 41 -9.04 10.09 -0.56
N TYR A 42 -9.80 9.01 -0.38
CA TYR A 42 -9.84 7.91 -1.33
C TYR A 42 -10.54 8.29 -2.65
N GLN A 43 -11.63 9.04 -2.57
CA GLN A 43 -12.33 9.54 -3.75
C GLN A 43 -11.48 10.53 -4.55
N GLU A 44 -10.78 11.43 -3.88
CA GLU A 44 -9.89 12.38 -4.53
C GLU A 44 -8.72 11.67 -5.23
N LEU A 45 -8.15 10.63 -4.60
CA LEU A 45 -7.12 9.81 -5.25
C LEU A 45 -7.60 9.29 -6.61
N TYR A 46 -8.78 8.66 -6.63
CA TYR A 46 -9.30 8.07 -7.87
C TYR A 46 -9.81 9.12 -8.86
N ARG A 47 -10.30 10.27 -8.38
CA ARG A 47 -10.70 11.37 -9.26
C ARG A 47 -9.52 11.82 -10.13
N VAL A 48 -8.39 12.11 -9.51
CA VAL A 48 -7.19 12.58 -10.23
C VAL A 48 -6.67 11.49 -11.19
N TYR A 49 -6.60 10.24 -10.76
CA TYR A 49 -6.18 9.15 -11.65
C TYR A 49 -7.17 8.88 -12.79
N ALA A 50 -8.46 9.09 -12.58
CA ALA A 50 -9.47 8.93 -13.62
C ALA A 50 -9.37 10.00 -14.71
N GLU A 51 -9.07 11.24 -14.33
CA GLU A 51 -8.84 12.35 -15.28
C GLU A 51 -7.69 12.05 -16.24
N GLU A 52 -6.64 11.41 -15.75
CA GLU A 52 -5.44 11.03 -16.50
C GLU A 52 -5.50 9.58 -17.04
N GLY A 53 -6.66 8.94 -16.92
CA GLY A 53 -6.84 7.51 -17.19
C GLY A 53 -6.39 7.08 -18.58
N LEU A 54 -6.63 7.90 -19.59
CA LEU A 54 -6.24 7.60 -20.98
C LEU A 54 -4.72 7.52 -21.14
N VAL A 55 -4.00 8.50 -20.60
CA VAL A 55 -2.53 8.55 -20.64
C VAL A 55 -1.93 7.40 -19.84
N LEU A 56 -2.46 7.14 -18.63
CA LEU A 56 -2.01 6.05 -17.78
C LEU A 56 -2.25 4.68 -18.43
N ALA A 57 -3.39 4.51 -19.10
CA ALA A 57 -3.69 3.28 -19.84
C ALA A 57 -2.71 3.04 -21.01
N GLN A 58 -2.33 4.08 -21.73
CA GLN A 58 -1.32 3.99 -22.79
C GLN A 58 0.05 3.58 -22.23
N VAL A 59 0.50 4.25 -21.17
CA VAL A 59 1.76 3.90 -20.50
C VAL A 59 1.74 2.44 -20.01
N TYR A 60 0.67 2.03 -19.35
CA TYR A 60 0.51 0.64 -18.88
C TYR A 60 0.53 -0.37 -20.03
N THR A 61 -0.17 -0.07 -21.12
CA THR A 61 -0.19 -0.93 -22.32
C THR A 61 1.21 -1.13 -22.89
N HIS A 62 2.01 -0.08 -22.98
CA HIS A 62 3.38 -0.19 -23.47
C HIS A 62 4.26 -1.02 -22.53
N LEU A 63 4.16 -0.82 -21.21
CA LEU A 63 4.90 -1.61 -20.22
C LEU A 63 4.56 -3.10 -20.29
N VAL A 64 3.26 -3.43 -20.43
CA VAL A 64 2.81 -4.82 -20.52
C VAL A 64 3.27 -5.46 -21.83
N ARG A 65 3.20 -4.74 -22.95
CA ARG A 65 3.68 -5.24 -24.26
C ARG A 65 5.18 -5.49 -24.25
N ASP A 66 5.97 -4.53 -23.78
CA ASP A 66 7.41 -4.67 -23.67
C ASP A 66 7.79 -5.88 -22.82
N TRP A 67 7.17 -6.00 -21.65
CA TRP A 67 7.36 -7.14 -20.77
C TRP A 67 6.97 -8.48 -21.44
N HIS A 68 5.85 -8.52 -22.17
CA HIS A 68 5.39 -9.72 -22.89
C HIS A 68 6.35 -10.12 -24.01
N GLU A 69 6.80 -9.14 -24.81
CA GLU A 69 7.76 -9.42 -25.90
C GLU A 69 9.07 -9.99 -25.34
N GLU A 70 9.60 -9.39 -24.25
CA GLU A 70 10.83 -9.85 -23.64
C GLU A 70 10.66 -11.22 -22.96
N GLN A 71 9.70 -11.36 -22.06
CA GLN A 71 9.64 -12.54 -21.20
C GLN A 71 8.97 -13.74 -21.86
N ILE A 72 7.85 -13.52 -22.56
CA ILE A 72 7.09 -14.62 -23.16
C ILE A 72 7.64 -14.99 -24.53
N LYS A 73 7.82 -14.01 -25.42
CA LYS A 73 8.25 -14.32 -26.78
C LYS A 73 9.74 -14.57 -26.90
N LEU A 74 10.58 -13.66 -26.39
CA LEU A 74 12.02 -13.77 -26.56
C LEU A 74 12.64 -14.83 -25.64
N ARG A 75 12.27 -14.83 -24.36
CA ARG A 75 12.82 -15.76 -23.34
C ARG A 75 12.07 -17.08 -23.25
N GLY A 76 10.88 -17.18 -23.85
CA GLY A 76 10.10 -18.43 -23.94
C GLY A 76 9.48 -18.91 -22.63
N TYR A 77 9.24 -18.03 -21.67
CA TYR A 77 8.52 -18.44 -20.45
C TYR A 77 7.09 -18.86 -20.75
N THR A 78 6.63 -19.92 -20.11
CA THR A 78 5.32 -20.53 -20.35
C THR A 78 4.14 -19.69 -19.87
N SER A 79 4.37 -18.83 -18.88
CA SER A 79 3.32 -17.97 -18.33
C SER A 79 3.92 -16.77 -17.57
N PRO A 80 3.15 -15.70 -17.38
CA PRO A 80 3.59 -14.55 -16.57
C PRO A 80 3.99 -14.91 -15.14
N ILE A 81 3.27 -15.81 -14.49
CA ILE A 81 3.56 -16.21 -13.12
C ILE A 81 4.86 -17.03 -13.04
N ALA A 82 5.18 -17.82 -14.07
CA ALA A 82 6.43 -18.59 -14.12
C ALA A 82 7.67 -17.68 -14.05
N VAL A 83 7.63 -16.53 -14.73
CA VAL A 83 8.70 -15.52 -14.64
C VAL A 83 8.89 -15.03 -13.21
N ARG A 84 7.81 -14.74 -12.51
CA ARG A 84 7.83 -14.26 -11.13
C ARG A 84 8.36 -15.34 -10.18
N ASN A 85 7.87 -16.57 -10.35
CA ASN A 85 8.23 -17.69 -9.50
C ASN A 85 9.72 -18.02 -9.65
N LEU A 86 10.24 -18.03 -10.88
CA LEU A 86 11.67 -18.23 -11.11
C LEU A 86 12.53 -17.14 -10.43
N ARG A 87 12.13 -15.87 -10.52
CA ARG A 87 12.84 -14.77 -9.84
C ARG A 87 12.80 -14.87 -8.33
N ASN A 88 11.77 -15.49 -7.78
CA ASN A 88 11.62 -15.72 -6.34
C ASN A 88 12.24 -17.08 -5.90
N ASP A 89 12.82 -17.83 -6.83
CA ASP A 89 13.38 -19.17 -6.60
C ASP A 89 12.37 -20.14 -5.95
N ILE A 90 11.13 -20.13 -6.47
CA ILE A 90 10.06 -21.02 -6.00
C ILE A 90 9.44 -21.80 -7.17
N PRO A 91 9.07 -23.09 -6.98
CA PRO A 91 8.30 -23.85 -7.97
C PRO A 91 6.92 -23.23 -8.21
N ASN A 92 6.36 -23.45 -9.42
CA ASN A 92 5.03 -22.93 -9.77
C ASN A 92 3.93 -23.46 -8.85
N GLU A 93 4.03 -24.72 -8.46
CA GLU A 93 3.07 -25.42 -7.60
C GLU A 93 2.95 -24.78 -6.20
N VAL A 94 4.02 -24.14 -5.71
CA VAL A 94 4.01 -23.41 -4.43
C VAL A 94 3.08 -22.20 -4.52
N ALA A 95 3.16 -21.43 -5.62
CA ALA A 95 2.28 -20.27 -5.83
C ALA A 95 0.81 -20.70 -6.01
N GLU A 96 0.56 -21.78 -6.74
CA GLU A 96 -0.77 -22.33 -6.94
C GLU A 96 -1.38 -22.83 -5.63
N THR A 97 -0.60 -23.58 -4.83
CA THR A 97 -1.01 -24.05 -3.51
C THR A 97 -1.34 -22.90 -2.57
N LEU A 98 -0.51 -21.84 -2.54
CA LEU A 98 -0.77 -20.64 -1.74
C LEU A 98 -2.10 -19.99 -2.13
N LEU A 99 -2.34 -19.81 -3.43
CA LEU A 99 -3.59 -19.22 -3.91
C LEU A 99 -4.81 -20.09 -3.60
N GLN A 100 -4.66 -21.41 -3.67
CA GLN A 100 -5.72 -22.34 -3.29
C GLN A 100 -6.04 -22.24 -1.80
N VAL A 101 -5.03 -22.30 -0.93
CA VAL A 101 -5.20 -22.15 0.53
C VAL A 101 -5.85 -20.82 0.87
N CYS A 102 -5.45 -19.72 0.23
CA CYS A 102 -6.07 -18.40 0.43
C CYS A 102 -7.56 -18.41 0.03
N ARG A 103 -7.94 -19.05 -1.08
CA ARG A 103 -9.36 -19.15 -1.49
C ARG A 103 -10.19 -19.97 -0.51
N GLU A 104 -9.68 -21.12 -0.12
CA GLU A 104 -10.36 -22.03 0.82
C GLU A 104 -10.58 -21.38 2.20
N ASN A 105 -9.63 -20.52 2.61
CA ASN A 105 -9.68 -19.83 3.90
C ASN A 105 -10.19 -18.37 3.81
N ALA A 106 -10.73 -17.94 2.68
CA ALA A 106 -11.28 -16.60 2.51
C ALA A 106 -12.36 -16.23 3.54
N HIS A 107 -13.10 -17.22 4.04
CA HIS A 107 -14.12 -17.05 5.08
C HIS A 107 -13.56 -16.51 6.40
N VAL A 108 -12.29 -16.77 6.72
CA VAL A 108 -11.61 -16.23 7.92
C VAL A 108 -11.49 -14.72 7.81
N PHE A 109 -11.03 -14.23 6.66
CA PHE A 109 -10.94 -12.79 6.39
C PHE A 109 -12.32 -12.12 6.35
N GLN A 110 -13.30 -12.78 5.74
CA GLN A 110 -14.68 -12.28 5.71
C GLN A 110 -15.25 -12.14 7.12
N ARG A 111 -14.99 -13.12 8.00
CA ARG A 111 -15.40 -13.06 9.40
C ARG A 111 -14.73 -11.89 10.13
N TRP A 112 -13.42 -11.73 9.97
CA TRP A 112 -12.69 -10.62 10.54
C TRP A 112 -13.24 -9.26 10.10
N LEU A 113 -13.51 -9.09 8.79
CA LEU A 113 -14.06 -7.84 8.27
C LEU A 113 -15.44 -7.53 8.84
N ARG A 114 -16.28 -8.55 9.11
CA ARG A 114 -17.57 -8.34 9.78
C ARG A 114 -17.39 -7.91 11.24
N VAL A 115 -16.48 -8.54 11.97
CA VAL A 115 -16.14 -8.15 13.34
C VAL A 115 -15.62 -6.71 13.36
N LYS A 116 -14.71 -6.39 12.46
CA LYS A 116 -14.18 -5.01 12.34
C LYS A 116 -15.26 -4.00 12.01
N ALA A 117 -16.22 -4.33 11.15
CA ALA A 117 -17.35 -3.46 10.86
C ALA A 117 -18.16 -3.15 12.14
N GLY A 118 -18.47 -4.18 12.93
CA GLY A 118 -19.16 -3.99 14.21
C GLY A 118 -18.38 -3.13 15.21
N LEU A 119 -17.04 -3.32 15.28
CA LEU A 119 -16.19 -2.50 16.16
C LEU A 119 -16.09 -1.03 15.72
N LEU A 120 -16.33 -0.74 14.45
CA LEU A 120 -16.37 0.60 13.89
C LEU A 120 -17.80 1.19 13.80
N GLU A 121 -18.79 0.47 14.37
CA GLU A 121 -20.22 0.85 14.32
C GLU A 121 -20.73 1.05 12.88
N MET A 122 -20.27 0.21 11.96
CA MET A 122 -20.63 0.26 10.55
C MET A 122 -21.37 -1.02 10.12
N ASP A 123 -22.44 -0.89 9.34
CA ASP A 123 -23.15 -2.04 8.77
C ASP A 123 -22.25 -2.85 7.84
N LYS A 124 -21.42 -2.14 7.06
CA LYS A 124 -20.50 -2.73 6.09
C LYS A 124 -19.28 -1.86 5.91
N LEU A 125 -18.08 -2.48 5.90
CA LEU A 125 -16.84 -1.80 5.56
C LEU A 125 -16.78 -1.48 4.06
N ARG A 126 -16.39 -0.26 3.76
CA ARG A 126 -15.99 0.16 2.41
C ARG A 126 -14.49 -0.11 2.21
N ARG A 127 -14.01 -0.03 0.98
CA ARG A 127 -12.60 -0.31 0.66
C ARG A 127 -11.62 0.53 1.49
N TYR A 128 -11.94 1.76 1.77
CA TYR A 128 -11.10 2.68 2.57
C TYR A 128 -11.28 2.55 4.09
N ASP A 129 -12.22 1.73 4.56
CA ASP A 129 -12.40 1.45 5.99
C ASP A 129 -11.57 0.24 6.45
N ILE A 130 -11.02 -0.55 5.53
CA ILE A 130 -10.21 -1.74 5.85
C ILE A 130 -9.00 -1.38 6.74
N TYR A 131 -8.42 -0.20 6.53
CA TYR A 131 -7.27 0.29 7.30
C TYR A 131 -7.63 1.28 8.41
N ALA A 132 -8.93 1.47 8.69
CA ALA A 132 -9.37 2.32 9.79
C ALA A 132 -8.82 1.81 11.13
N PRO A 133 -8.30 2.68 12.00
CA PRO A 133 -7.85 2.29 13.33
C PRO A 133 -9.05 1.85 14.18
N LEU A 134 -8.83 0.89 15.08
CA LEU A 134 -9.83 0.43 16.05
C LEU A 134 -9.74 1.16 17.38
N SER A 135 -8.65 1.89 17.61
CA SER A 135 -8.49 2.72 18.80
C SER A 135 -8.46 4.19 18.41
N SER A 136 -9.01 5.04 19.27
CA SER A 136 -8.94 6.50 19.14
C SER A 136 -7.62 7.10 19.65
N ALA A 137 -6.77 6.29 20.26
CA ALA A 137 -5.49 6.76 20.77
C ALA A 137 -4.51 6.99 19.61
N GLU A 138 -4.44 8.22 19.11
CA GLU A 138 -3.36 8.67 18.25
C GLU A 138 -2.14 9.00 19.12
N HIS A 139 -1.22 8.05 19.28
CA HIS A 139 0.10 8.38 19.79
C HIS A 139 0.94 8.95 18.65
N LYS A 140 1.34 10.21 18.79
CA LYS A 140 2.21 10.87 17.82
C LYS A 140 3.65 10.76 18.33
N TYR A 141 4.48 10.11 17.56
CA TYR A 141 5.92 10.07 17.81
C TYR A 141 6.58 11.18 16.98
N PRO A 142 7.16 12.21 17.60
CA PRO A 142 8.10 13.09 16.91
C PRO A 142 9.21 12.28 16.25
N TYR A 143 9.75 12.77 15.13
CA TYR A 143 10.75 12.00 14.37
C TYR A 143 11.93 11.54 15.22
N ALA A 144 12.48 12.41 16.06
CA ALA A 144 13.59 12.09 16.94
C ALA A 144 13.26 10.95 17.95
N GLU A 145 12.04 10.95 18.51
CA GLU A 145 11.59 9.87 19.41
C GLU A 145 11.41 8.56 18.67
N ALA A 146 10.88 8.61 17.43
CA ALA A 146 10.74 7.44 16.59
C ALA A 146 12.09 6.82 16.22
N VAL A 147 13.09 7.65 15.89
CA VAL A 147 14.47 7.21 15.63
C VAL A 147 15.08 6.59 16.89
N ALA A 148 14.95 7.24 18.05
CA ALA A 148 15.44 6.69 19.30
C ALA A 148 14.83 5.31 19.59
N LEU A 149 13.49 5.19 19.51
CA LEU A 149 12.79 3.92 19.72
C LEU A 149 13.28 2.79 18.79
N VAL A 150 13.50 3.11 17.52
CA VAL A 150 14.01 2.12 16.53
C VAL A 150 15.43 1.69 16.88
N LEU A 151 16.30 2.66 17.20
CA LEU A 151 17.69 2.38 17.54
C LEU A 151 17.82 1.59 18.85
N ASP A 152 17.05 1.92 19.88
CA ASP A 152 17.01 1.21 21.15
C ASP A 152 16.53 -0.23 20.97
N THR A 153 15.46 -0.43 20.17
CA THR A 153 14.95 -1.77 19.84
C THR A 153 15.98 -2.61 19.08
N PHE A 154 16.71 -2.00 18.13
CA PHE A 154 17.77 -2.68 17.42
C PHE A 154 18.97 -2.97 18.33
N GLU A 155 19.31 -2.10 19.25
CA GLU A 155 20.41 -2.32 20.23
C GLU A 155 20.12 -3.52 21.13
N GLU A 156 18.89 -3.67 21.61
CA GLU A 156 18.44 -4.84 22.37
C GLU A 156 18.54 -6.15 21.57
N PHE A 157 18.24 -6.09 20.26
CA PHE A 157 18.33 -7.25 19.37
C PHE A 157 19.79 -7.55 18.98
N SER A 158 20.52 -6.56 18.52
CA SER A 158 21.92 -6.67 18.09
C SER A 158 22.58 -5.29 17.95
N PRO A 159 23.65 -5.00 18.73
CA PRO A 159 24.39 -3.74 18.60
C PRO A 159 24.93 -3.48 17.19
N GLN A 160 25.23 -4.54 16.44
CA GLN A 160 25.70 -4.41 15.05
C GLN A 160 24.60 -3.91 14.11
N VAL A 161 23.36 -4.37 14.31
CA VAL A 161 22.19 -3.90 13.56
C VAL A 161 21.88 -2.44 13.91
N ALA A 162 21.93 -2.08 15.19
CA ALA A 162 21.75 -0.70 15.64
C ALA A 162 22.80 0.24 15.03
N ALA A 163 24.06 -0.16 15.01
CA ALA A 163 25.14 0.62 14.41
C ALA A 163 24.98 0.81 12.90
N ALA A 164 24.44 -0.19 12.20
CA ALA A 164 24.13 -0.08 10.77
C ALA A 164 22.94 0.85 10.52
N ALA A 165 21.88 0.76 11.34
CA ALA A 165 20.70 1.62 11.25
C ALA A 165 21.04 3.10 11.57
N ARG A 166 21.88 3.34 12.57
CA ARG A 166 22.32 4.70 12.94
C ARG A 166 22.93 5.44 11.75
N ARG A 167 23.77 4.79 10.97
CA ARG A 167 24.37 5.41 9.79
C ARG A 167 23.34 5.87 8.75
N VAL A 168 22.18 5.21 8.68
CA VAL A 168 21.11 5.59 7.76
C VAL A 168 20.32 6.82 8.28
N PHE A 169 20.26 7.02 9.59
CA PHE A 169 19.56 8.16 10.18
C PHE A 169 20.45 9.41 10.31
N ASP A 170 21.77 9.23 10.31
CA ASP A 170 22.76 10.33 10.45
C ASP A 170 23.12 10.97 9.09
N ASP A 171 22.78 10.30 7.93
CA ASP A 171 22.94 10.82 6.56
C ASP A 171 21.71 11.69 6.17
#